data_276fa28551aa60753733cd0eefe166af
#
_entry.id   276fa28551aa60753733cd0eefe166af
#
_cell.length_a   1.000
_cell.length_b   1.000
_cell.length_c   1.000
_cell.angle_alpha   90.00
_cell.angle_beta   90.00
_cell.angle_gamma   90.00
#
_symmetry.space_group_name_H-M   'P 1'
#
loop_
_entity.id
_entity.type
_entity.pdbx_description
1 polymer ?
#
loop_
_entity_poly.entity_id
_entity_poly.type
_entity_poly.pdbx_seq_one_letter_code
_entity_poly.pdbx_strand_id
1 'polypeptide(L)'
;PAGSGLGTSSVLAATVLGALNDFCGLSWDKGEIGRRTLALEQMLTTGGGWQDQFGGVLEGVKLLQTERGFDQNPTVRWLPGDLFTRNEYKACHLLYYTGITRTAKTILSEIVRRMFLNHSGELAMLRDMKCHTLDMYDAIQRADFQRMGGLIRKTWTQNQAMDSGTNPDSVRAITNMVDDLCLGYKLPGAGGGGYLYMVAKDPEAAARIRKIINENRPNANARFVDMTLSETGLQVSRS
;
A
#
# COMPACT_ATOMS: atom_id res chain seq x y z
N PRO A 1 -2.43 -11.15 -8.27
CA PRO A 1 -2.16 -10.94 -9.69
C PRO A 1 -1.02 -9.93 -9.90
N ALA A 2 -0.24 -10.08 -10.96
CA ALA A 2 0.76 -9.09 -11.34
C ALA A 2 0.08 -7.73 -11.57
N GLY A 3 0.74 -6.60 -11.21
CA GLY A 3 0.15 -5.27 -11.32
C GLY A 3 -0.98 -4.97 -10.33
N SER A 4 -1.04 -5.71 -9.24
CA SER A 4 -2.08 -5.57 -8.21
C SER A 4 -1.95 -4.33 -7.31
N GLY A 5 -0.79 -3.70 -7.29
CA GLY A 5 -0.48 -2.58 -6.38
C GLY A 5 -0.16 -2.99 -4.93
N LEU A 6 -0.05 -4.30 -4.66
CA LEU A 6 0.25 -4.83 -3.31
C LEU A 6 1.71 -5.27 -3.15
N GLY A 7 2.67 -4.65 -3.85
CA GLY A 7 4.08 -4.99 -3.74
C GLY A 7 4.44 -6.42 -4.18
N THR A 8 3.64 -7.03 -5.07
CA THR A 8 3.81 -8.45 -5.46
C THR A 8 5.18 -8.75 -6.05
N SER A 9 5.79 -7.81 -6.77
CA SER A 9 7.15 -7.94 -7.31
C SER A 9 8.15 -8.11 -6.18
N SER A 10 8.14 -7.19 -5.23
CA SER A 10 9.04 -7.19 -4.06
C SER A 10 8.84 -8.44 -3.18
N VAL A 11 7.59 -8.85 -2.97
CA VAL A 11 7.28 -10.06 -2.21
C VAL A 11 7.84 -11.30 -2.91
N LEU A 12 7.67 -11.42 -4.22
CA LEU A 12 8.23 -12.54 -5.00
C LEU A 12 9.76 -12.55 -4.94
N ALA A 13 10.41 -11.42 -5.17
CA ALA A 13 11.86 -11.29 -5.10
C ALA A 13 12.39 -11.66 -3.70
N ALA A 14 11.76 -11.14 -2.64
CA ALA A 14 12.12 -11.47 -1.26
C ALA A 14 11.93 -12.95 -0.93
N THR A 15 10.88 -13.58 -1.45
CA THR A 15 10.63 -15.02 -1.28
C THR A 15 11.76 -15.86 -1.90
N VAL A 16 12.16 -15.52 -3.13
CA VAL A 16 13.30 -16.21 -3.80
C VAL A 16 14.60 -16.01 -3.04
N LEU A 17 14.90 -14.78 -2.60
CA LEU A 17 16.10 -14.49 -1.82
C LEU A 17 16.08 -15.19 -0.46
N GLY A 18 14.91 -15.26 0.21
CA GLY A 18 14.75 -16.00 1.45
C GLY A 18 15.01 -17.49 1.29
N ALA A 19 14.48 -18.10 0.22
CA ALA A 19 14.73 -19.50 -0.09
C ALA A 19 16.21 -19.77 -0.39
N LEU A 20 16.88 -18.91 -1.16
CA LEU A 20 18.32 -19.01 -1.44
C LEU A 20 19.17 -18.81 -0.19
N ASN A 21 18.79 -17.86 0.67
CA ASN A 21 19.44 -17.65 1.97
C ASN A 21 19.45 -18.92 2.81
N ASP A 22 18.31 -19.58 2.90
CA ASP A 22 18.18 -20.85 3.63
C ASP A 22 18.94 -22.00 2.96
N PHE A 23 18.78 -22.18 1.66
CA PHE A 23 19.42 -23.25 0.88
C PHE A 23 20.93 -23.16 0.89
N CYS A 24 21.50 -21.96 0.78
CA CYS A 24 22.94 -21.72 0.76
C CYS A 24 23.55 -21.55 2.16
N GLY A 25 22.76 -21.65 3.23
CA GLY A 25 23.23 -21.44 4.60
C GLY A 25 23.77 -20.04 4.87
N LEU A 26 23.20 -19.01 4.20
CA LEU A 26 23.59 -17.62 4.42
C LEU A 26 22.97 -17.11 5.73
N SER A 27 23.60 -16.10 6.33
CA SER A 27 23.18 -15.56 7.63
C SER A 27 22.43 -14.22 7.49
N TRP A 28 21.61 -14.08 6.45
CA TRP A 28 20.85 -12.85 6.24
C TRP A 28 19.61 -12.83 7.14
N ASP A 29 19.45 -11.76 7.90
CA ASP A 29 18.22 -11.47 8.59
C ASP A 29 17.14 -10.88 7.63
N LYS A 30 15.95 -10.67 8.14
CA LYS A 30 14.85 -10.09 7.34
C LYS A 30 15.18 -8.69 6.79
N GLY A 31 15.92 -7.89 7.56
CA GLY A 31 16.38 -6.56 7.13
C GLY A 31 17.32 -6.64 5.95
N GLU A 32 18.29 -7.56 6.00
CA GLU A 32 19.23 -7.80 4.90
C GLU A 32 18.52 -8.35 3.65
N ILE A 33 17.55 -9.25 3.81
CA ILE A 33 16.73 -9.72 2.69
C ILE A 33 15.97 -8.54 2.07
N GLY A 34 15.42 -7.64 2.87
CA GLY A 34 14.77 -6.41 2.38
C GLY A 34 15.73 -5.53 1.57
N ARG A 35 16.95 -5.28 2.07
CA ARG A 35 17.98 -4.50 1.36
C ARG A 35 18.38 -5.15 0.04
N ARG A 36 18.60 -6.47 0.02
CA ARG A 36 18.95 -7.20 -1.20
C ARG A 36 17.82 -7.26 -2.21
N THR A 37 16.58 -7.34 -1.74
CA THR A 37 15.38 -7.23 -2.57
C THR A 37 15.33 -5.86 -3.26
N LEU A 38 15.59 -4.79 -2.51
CA LEU A 38 15.65 -3.44 -3.07
C LEU A 38 16.76 -3.33 -4.14
N ALA A 39 17.97 -3.83 -3.84
CA ALA A 39 19.07 -3.83 -4.81
C ALA A 39 18.72 -4.60 -6.08
N LEU A 40 18.12 -5.79 -5.95
CA LEU A 40 17.67 -6.61 -7.08
C LEU A 40 16.67 -5.87 -7.95
N GLU A 41 15.65 -5.23 -7.34
CA GLU A 41 14.64 -4.49 -8.10
C GLU A 41 15.21 -3.26 -8.79
N GLN A 42 16.18 -2.56 -8.19
CA GLN A 42 16.90 -1.46 -8.84
C GLN A 42 17.73 -1.96 -10.03
N MET A 43 18.39 -3.12 -9.93
CA MET A 43 19.09 -3.73 -11.06
C MET A 43 18.16 -4.12 -12.21
N LEU A 44 16.92 -4.50 -11.91
CA LEU A 44 15.87 -4.78 -12.90
C LEU A 44 15.22 -3.52 -13.46
N THR A 45 15.69 -2.34 -13.06
CA THR A 45 15.20 -1.03 -13.53
C THR A 45 13.69 -0.84 -13.36
N THR A 46 13.12 -1.32 -12.26
CA THR A 46 11.68 -1.21 -12.00
C THR A 46 11.26 0.22 -11.70
N GLY A 47 12.18 1.08 -11.27
CA GLY A 47 11.93 2.47 -10.89
C GLY A 47 11.04 2.63 -9.67
N GLY A 48 10.81 1.55 -8.93
CA GLY A 48 9.99 1.54 -7.72
C GLY A 48 10.68 2.19 -6.51
N GLY A 49 9.89 2.51 -5.49
CA GLY A 49 10.38 2.92 -4.17
C GLY A 49 10.96 1.75 -3.39
N TRP A 50 11.30 1.99 -2.13
CA TRP A 50 11.95 1.04 -1.23
C TRP A 50 10.99 0.44 -0.18
N GLN A 51 9.74 0.87 -0.12
CA GLN A 51 8.80 0.51 0.96
C GLN A 51 8.29 -0.95 0.89
N ASP A 52 8.03 -1.46 -0.31
CA ASP A 52 7.38 -2.76 -0.50
C ASP A 52 8.32 -3.91 -0.11
N GLN A 53 9.63 -3.76 -0.32
CA GLN A 53 10.66 -4.73 0.02
C GLN A 53 10.69 -5.01 1.53
N PHE A 54 10.55 -3.98 2.35
CA PHE A 54 10.49 -4.12 3.81
C PHE A 54 9.06 -4.39 4.29
N GLY A 55 8.07 -3.82 3.61
CA GLY A 55 6.66 -4.00 3.91
C GLY A 55 6.21 -5.46 3.81
N GLY A 56 6.69 -6.20 2.79
CA GLY A 56 6.36 -7.59 2.57
C GLY A 56 7.19 -8.59 3.39
N VAL A 57 8.41 -8.21 3.78
CA VAL A 57 9.34 -9.09 4.52
C VAL A 57 9.08 -9.06 6.02
N LEU A 58 8.77 -7.88 6.56
CA LEU A 58 8.56 -7.67 7.99
C LEU A 58 7.07 -7.82 8.35
N GLU A 59 6.82 -8.33 9.55
CA GLU A 59 5.47 -8.50 10.12
C GLU A 59 4.82 -7.19 10.55
N GLY A 60 3.52 -7.26 10.81
CA GLY A 60 2.74 -6.25 11.53
C GLY A 60 2.56 -4.93 10.78
N VAL A 61 2.00 -3.96 11.51
CA VAL A 61 1.87 -2.56 11.07
C VAL A 61 3.13 -1.82 11.44
N LYS A 62 3.68 -1.03 10.52
CA LYS A 62 4.96 -0.38 10.75
C LYS A 62 5.12 0.93 9.99
N LEU A 63 5.86 1.84 10.56
CA LEU A 63 6.39 3.03 9.91
C LEU A 63 7.82 2.74 9.46
N LEU A 64 8.08 2.94 8.19
CA LEU A 64 9.41 2.84 7.60
C LEU A 64 9.92 4.25 7.29
N GLN A 65 11.10 4.57 7.79
CA GLN A 65 11.73 5.86 7.57
C GLN A 65 13.16 5.65 7.08
N THR A 66 13.59 6.51 6.17
CA THR A 66 14.98 6.55 5.71
C THR A 66 15.46 8.00 5.70
N GLU A 67 16.76 8.17 5.78
CA GLU A 67 17.38 9.47 5.69
C GLU A 67 17.80 9.78 4.25
N ARG A 68 18.17 11.03 4.02
CA ARG A 68 18.69 11.49 2.72
C ARG A 68 20.05 10.86 2.46
N GLY A 69 20.20 10.23 1.29
CA GLY A 69 21.46 9.62 0.88
C GLY A 69 21.28 8.54 -0.17
N PHE A 70 22.39 8.00 -0.65
CA PHE A 70 22.39 6.86 -1.59
C PHE A 70 22.21 5.53 -0.85
N ASP A 71 22.68 5.43 0.39
CA ASP A 71 22.54 4.25 1.21
C ASP A 71 21.17 4.25 1.88
N GLN A 72 20.29 3.40 1.37
CA GLN A 72 18.94 3.23 1.91
C GLN A 72 18.97 2.20 3.03
N ASN A 73 18.98 2.67 4.28
CA ASN A 73 18.92 1.83 5.47
C ASN A 73 17.69 2.22 6.31
N PRO A 74 16.51 1.68 5.99
CA PRO A 74 15.27 2.08 6.65
C PRO A 74 15.25 1.71 8.13
N THR A 75 14.87 2.68 8.95
CA THR A 75 14.48 2.45 10.35
C THR A 75 13.04 1.95 10.38
N VAL A 76 12.79 0.89 11.13
CA VAL A 76 11.47 0.29 11.29
C VAL A 76 10.92 0.63 12.68
N ARG A 77 9.72 1.17 12.74
CA ARG A 77 8.97 1.39 13.98
C ARG A 77 7.67 0.63 13.90
N TRP A 78 7.54 -0.42 14.72
CA TRP A 78 6.30 -1.19 14.80
C TRP A 78 5.20 -0.39 15.48
N LEU A 79 3.98 -0.58 15.01
CA LEU A 79 2.78 0.10 15.44
C LEU A 79 1.78 -0.91 16.00
N PRO A 80 0.89 -0.49 16.92
CA PRO A 80 -0.20 -1.33 17.38
C PRO A 80 -1.08 -1.83 16.22
N GLY A 81 -1.46 -3.10 16.26
CA GLY A 81 -2.37 -3.71 15.28
C GLY A 81 -3.85 -3.51 15.59
N ASP A 82 -4.20 -2.87 16.71
CA ASP A 82 -5.56 -2.77 17.25
C ASP A 82 -6.60 -2.30 16.23
N LEU A 83 -6.29 -1.24 15.46
CA LEU A 83 -7.21 -0.72 14.44
C LEU A 83 -7.51 -1.72 13.32
N PHE A 84 -6.70 -2.77 13.18
CA PHE A 84 -6.84 -3.77 12.10
C PHE A 84 -7.36 -5.13 12.63
N THR A 85 -7.25 -5.37 13.94
CA THR A 85 -7.53 -6.69 14.55
C THR A 85 -8.75 -6.71 15.44
N ARG A 86 -9.09 -5.60 16.12
CA ARG A 86 -10.28 -5.53 16.96
C ARG A 86 -11.55 -5.73 16.15
N ASN A 87 -12.49 -6.51 16.68
CA ASN A 87 -13.73 -6.85 15.99
C ASN A 87 -14.54 -5.64 15.52
N GLU A 88 -14.53 -4.56 16.29
CA GLU A 88 -15.23 -3.30 15.95
C GLU A 88 -14.71 -2.62 14.68
N TYR A 89 -13.40 -2.77 14.38
CA TYR A 89 -12.76 -2.14 13.22
C TYR A 89 -12.49 -3.11 12.08
N LYS A 90 -12.23 -4.40 12.40
CA LYS A 90 -11.83 -5.39 11.40
C LYS A 90 -12.80 -5.49 10.23
N ALA A 91 -14.11 -5.45 10.51
CA ALA A 91 -15.14 -5.50 9.48
C ALA A 91 -15.19 -4.25 8.58
N CYS A 92 -14.66 -3.12 9.07
CA CYS A 92 -14.65 -1.84 8.34
C CYS A 92 -13.54 -1.75 7.30
N HIS A 93 -12.53 -2.62 7.35
CA HIS A 93 -11.47 -2.69 6.36
C HIS A 93 -11.90 -3.56 5.19
N LEU A 94 -12.01 -2.97 4.03
CA LEU A 94 -12.46 -3.64 2.83
C LEU A 94 -11.36 -3.59 1.77
N LEU A 95 -11.03 -4.74 1.20
CA LEU A 95 -10.09 -4.85 0.08
C LEU A 95 -10.85 -5.41 -1.12
N TYR A 96 -10.88 -4.65 -2.21
CA TYR A 96 -11.62 -4.99 -3.41
C TYR A 96 -10.69 -5.05 -4.62
N TYR A 97 -10.60 -6.19 -5.26
CA TYR A 97 -9.92 -6.32 -6.53
C TYR A 97 -10.80 -5.75 -7.65
N THR A 98 -10.31 -4.73 -8.32
CA THR A 98 -11.09 -4.01 -9.36
C THR A 98 -11.21 -4.79 -10.68
N GLY A 99 -10.44 -5.88 -10.83
CA GLY A 99 -10.35 -6.63 -12.08
C GLY A 99 -9.56 -5.92 -13.19
N ILE A 100 -8.93 -4.79 -12.87
CA ILE A 100 -8.14 -3.96 -13.78
C ILE A 100 -6.69 -4.01 -13.32
N THR A 101 -5.79 -4.32 -14.23
CA THR A 101 -4.35 -4.25 -13.99
C THR A 101 -3.73 -3.21 -14.90
N ARG A 102 -2.96 -2.29 -14.34
CA ARG A 102 -2.16 -1.32 -15.11
C ARG A 102 -0.69 -1.43 -14.71
N THR A 103 0.18 -1.11 -15.65
CA THR A 103 1.60 -1.05 -15.37
C THR A 103 1.91 0.22 -14.60
N ALA A 104 2.31 0.09 -13.34
CA ALA A 104 2.71 1.21 -12.46
C ALA A 104 3.88 2.04 -13.04
N LYS A 105 4.66 1.46 -13.93
CA LYS A 105 5.88 2.07 -14.49
C LYS A 105 5.63 3.44 -15.13
N THR A 106 4.53 3.61 -15.87
CA THR A 106 4.21 4.89 -16.55
C THR A 106 3.88 6.00 -15.56
N ILE A 107 3.08 5.69 -14.52
CA ILE A 107 2.70 6.66 -13.47
C ILE A 107 3.95 7.09 -12.68
N LEU A 108 4.75 6.12 -12.23
CA LEU A 108 5.98 6.42 -11.47
C LEU A 108 6.98 7.22 -12.26
N SER A 109 7.19 6.91 -13.55
CA SER A 109 8.13 7.67 -14.37
C SER A 109 7.71 9.12 -14.57
N GLU A 110 6.42 9.41 -14.69
CA GLU A 110 5.92 10.78 -14.80
C GLU A 110 6.08 11.56 -13.49
N ILE A 111 5.78 10.94 -12.35
CA ILE A 111 6.01 11.54 -11.02
C ILE A 111 7.49 11.89 -10.85
N VAL A 112 8.39 10.94 -11.14
CA VAL A 112 9.85 11.13 -11.02
C VAL A 112 10.31 12.24 -11.97
N ARG A 113 9.82 12.27 -13.20
CA ARG A 113 10.15 13.34 -14.16
C ARG A 113 9.78 14.71 -13.63
N ARG A 114 8.58 14.88 -13.08
CA ARG A 114 8.12 16.16 -12.49
C ARG A 114 8.94 16.56 -11.28
N MET A 115 9.36 15.61 -10.45
CA MET A 115 10.25 15.85 -9.32
C MET A 115 11.62 16.41 -9.80
N PHE A 116 12.20 15.82 -10.84
CA PHE A 116 13.47 16.29 -11.41
C PHE A 116 13.34 17.67 -12.06
N LEU A 117 12.19 18.02 -12.60
CA LEU A 117 11.93 19.35 -13.15
C LEU A 117 11.74 20.41 -12.05
N ASN A 118 11.76 20.00 -10.78
CA ASN A 118 11.79 20.87 -9.61
C ASN A 118 10.58 21.83 -9.53
N HIS A 119 9.41 21.39 -9.95
CA HIS A 119 8.18 22.16 -9.81
C HIS A 119 7.87 22.41 -8.33
N SER A 120 7.75 23.68 -7.95
CA SER A 120 7.56 24.07 -6.54
C SER A 120 6.28 23.48 -5.90
N GLY A 121 5.22 23.31 -6.69
CA GLY A 121 3.97 22.72 -6.23
C GLY A 121 4.11 21.25 -5.85
N GLU A 122 4.77 20.45 -6.68
CA GLU A 122 5.01 19.03 -6.40
C GLU A 122 5.92 18.82 -5.20
N LEU A 123 6.96 19.63 -5.05
CA LEU A 123 7.85 19.56 -3.89
C LEU A 123 7.13 19.96 -2.59
N ALA A 124 6.24 20.95 -2.62
CA ALA A 124 5.41 21.30 -1.47
C ALA A 124 4.45 20.15 -1.11
N MET A 125 3.83 19.50 -2.09
CA MET A 125 2.97 18.34 -1.88
C MET A 125 3.73 17.17 -1.27
N LEU A 126 4.95 16.86 -1.75
CA LEU A 126 5.79 15.80 -1.17
C LEU A 126 6.17 16.07 0.29
N ARG A 127 6.40 17.34 0.65
CA ARG A 127 6.62 17.73 2.05
C ARG A 127 5.36 17.50 2.90
N ASP A 128 4.18 17.90 2.39
CA ASP A 128 2.91 17.66 3.06
C ASP A 128 2.65 16.15 3.23
N MET A 129 2.96 15.32 2.23
CA MET A 129 2.85 13.86 2.33
C MET A 129 3.75 13.27 3.42
N LYS A 130 4.95 13.80 3.61
CA LYS A 130 5.84 13.38 4.71
C LYS A 130 5.26 13.73 6.08
N CYS A 131 4.77 14.95 6.27
CA CYS A 131 4.10 15.35 7.51
C CYS A 131 2.85 14.50 7.77
N HIS A 132 2.06 14.29 6.73
CA HIS A 132 0.87 13.47 6.74
C HIS A 132 1.15 12.00 7.14
N THR A 133 2.30 11.45 6.77
CA THR A 133 2.72 10.12 7.21
C THR A 133 2.92 10.05 8.72
N LEU A 134 3.47 11.11 9.33
CA LEU A 134 3.60 11.21 10.78
C LEU A 134 2.24 11.40 11.49
N ASP A 135 1.31 12.13 10.87
CA ASP A 135 -0.07 12.20 11.35
C ASP A 135 -0.74 10.81 11.37
N MET A 136 -0.51 10.01 10.33
CA MET A 136 -1.00 8.62 10.26
C MET A 136 -0.38 7.76 11.36
N TYR A 137 0.93 7.88 11.58
CA TYR A 137 1.61 7.21 12.69
C TYR A 137 0.95 7.54 14.03
N ASP A 138 0.69 8.83 14.32
CA ASP A 138 0.06 9.27 15.55
C ASP A 138 -1.40 8.76 15.68
N ALA A 139 -2.17 8.77 14.58
CA ALA A 139 -3.53 8.24 14.58
C ALA A 139 -3.57 6.74 14.92
N ILE A 140 -2.65 5.94 14.36
CA ILE A 140 -2.56 4.51 14.66
C ILE A 140 -2.11 4.28 16.11
N GLN A 141 -1.11 5.02 16.61
CA GLN A 141 -0.64 4.92 17.98
C GLN A 141 -1.74 5.21 19.02
N ARG A 142 -2.64 6.12 18.70
CA ARG A 142 -3.77 6.50 19.56
C ARG A 142 -5.03 5.68 19.34
N ALA A 143 -4.99 4.70 18.43
CA ALA A 143 -6.15 3.94 17.98
C ALA A 143 -7.33 4.84 17.49
N ASP A 144 -6.99 5.97 16.84
CA ASP A 144 -7.97 6.92 16.30
C ASP A 144 -8.40 6.48 14.89
N PHE A 145 -9.42 5.62 14.85
CA PHE A 145 -9.96 5.04 13.62
C PHE A 145 -10.52 6.10 12.65
N GLN A 146 -11.22 7.11 13.17
CA GLN A 146 -11.82 8.16 12.36
C GLN A 146 -10.73 9.01 11.68
N ARG A 147 -9.73 9.41 12.44
CA ARG A 147 -8.59 10.16 11.92
C ARG A 147 -7.80 9.34 10.89
N MET A 148 -7.53 8.06 11.17
CA MET A 148 -6.86 7.16 10.23
C MET A 148 -7.60 7.12 8.87
N GLY A 149 -8.92 6.93 8.89
CA GLY A 149 -9.74 6.90 7.68
C GLY A 149 -9.70 8.23 6.91
N GLY A 150 -9.80 9.36 7.60
CA GLY A 150 -9.67 10.70 7.00
C GLY A 150 -8.30 10.95 6.37
N LEU A 151 -7.23 10.46 7.01
CA LEU A 151 -5.87 10.53 6.49
C LEU A 151 -5.68 9.67 5.23
N ILE A 152 -6.34 8.52 5.12
CA ILE A 152 -6.36 7.71 3.89
C ILE A 152 -7.03 8.49 2.76
N ARG A 153 -8.15 9.18 3.02
CA ARG A 153 -8.81 10.06 2.05
C ARG A 153 -7.90 11.20 1.59
N LYS A 154 -7.19 11.85 2.52
CA LYS A 154 -6.21 12.89 2.20
C LYS A 154 -5.11 12.35 1.28
N THR A 155 -4.53 11.17 1.61
CA THR A 155 -3.53 10.52 0.75
C THR A 155 -4.06 10.28 -0.67
N TRP A 156 -5.32 9.82 -0.78
CA TRP A 156 -5.94 9.58 -2.08
C TRP A 156 -6.07 10.85 -2.93
N THR A 157 -6.48 11.95 -2.29
CA THR A 157 -6.53 13.28 -2.95
C THR A 157 -5.15 13.73 -3.43
N GLN A 158 -4.11 13.55 -2.60
CA GLN A 158 -2.74 13.90 -2.96
C GLN A 158 -2.22 13.04 -4.13
N ASN A 159 -2.48 11.73 -4.12
CA ASN A 159 -2.08 10.83 -5.21
C ASN A 159 -2.70 11.24 -6.54
N GLN A 160 -3.99 11.59 -6.56
CA GLN A 160 -4.68 12.07 -7.76
C GLN A 160 -4.14 13.41 -8.28
N ALA A 161 -3.72 14.29 -7.37
CA ALA A 161 -3.10 15.57 -7.74
C ALA A 161 -1.68 15.39 -8.33
N MET A 162 -0.97 14.32 -7.92
CA MET A 162 0.34 13.99 -8.47
C MET A 162 0.27 13.41 -9.87
N ASP A 163 -0.72 12.58 -10.16
CA ASP A 163 -0.89 11.97 -11.48
C ASP A 163 -2.36 11.65 -11.78
N SER A 164 -2.88 12.13 -12.91
CA SER A 164 -4.26 11.93 -13.33
C SER A 164 -4.60 10.46 -13.65
N GLY A 165 -3.61 9.65 -14.00
CA GLY A 165 -3.78 8.21 -14.27
C GLY A 165 -3.96 7.37 -13.01
N THR A 166 -3.71 7.95 -11.82
CA THR A 166 -3.86 7.29 -10.52
C THR A 166 -5.31 6.82 -10.29
N ASN A 167 -6.31 7.61 -10.69
CA ASN A 167 -7.74 7.31 -10.48
C ASN A 167 -8.47 7.16 -11.82
N PRO A 168 -8.46 5.98 -12.44
CA PRO A 168 -9.17 5.73 -13.68
C PRO A 168 -10.71 5.80 -13.49
N ASP A 169 -11.44 6.08 -14.58
CA ASP A 169 -12.91 6.25 -14.56
C ASP A 169 -13.65 5.06 -13.94
N SER A 170 -13.17 3.86 -14.18
CA SER A 170 -13.74 2.63 -13.63
C SER A 170 -13.63 2.55 -12.09
N VAL A 171 -12.53 3.05 -11.51
CA VAL A 171 -12.36 3.14 -10.04
C VAL A 171 -13.19 4.28 -9.48
N ARG A 172 -13.22 5.42 -10.17
CA ARG A 172 -14.04 6.56 -9.81
C ARG A 172 -15.53 6.21 -9.78
N ALA A 173 -16.01 5.42 -10.74
CA ALA A 173 -17.38 4.94 -10.74
C ALA A 173 -17.70 4.11 -9.48
N ILE A 174 -16.79 3.22 -9.06
CA ILE A 174 -16.95 2.43 -7.82
C ILE A 174 -16.98 3.33 -6.60
N THR A 175 -15.97 4.22 -6.47
CA THR A 175 -15.85 5.08 -5.29
C THR A 175 -17.01 6.05 -5.14
N ASN A 176 -17.55 6.58 -6.23
CA ASN A 176 -18.71 7.47 -6.20
C ASN A 176 -19.98 6.81 -5.66
N MET A 177 -20.14 5.48 -5.86
CA MET A 177 -21.31 4.76 -5.33
C MET A 177 -21.31 4.59 -3.81
N VAL A 178 -20.13 4.71 -3.18
CA VAL A 178 -19.94 4.38 -1.76
C VAL A 178 -19.21 5.46 -0.96
N ASP A 179 -19.01 6.63 -1.53
CA ASP A 179 -18.22 7.71 -0.92
C ASP A 179 -18.81 8.14 0.44
N ASP A 180 -20.12 8.24 0.54
CA ASP A 180 -20.86 8.59 1.76
C ASP A 180 -20.80 7.53 2.86
N LEU A 181 -20.42 6.29 2.53
CA LEU A 181 -20.24 5.18 3.47
C LEU A 181 -18.80 5.00 3.94
N CYS A 182 -17.83 5.66 3.32
CA CYS A 182 -16.42 5.52 3.62
C CYS A 182 -15.86 6.70 4.42
N LEU A 183 -14.99 6.43 5.38
CA LEU A 183 -14.09 7.42 5.96
C LEU A 183 -13.02 7.82 4.94
N GLY A 184 -12.48 6.84 4.22
CA GLY A 184 -11.51 7.03 3.18
C GLY A 184 -11.29 5.77 2.36
N TYR A 185 -10.67 5.93 1.22
CA TYR A 185 -10.27 4.84 0.33
C TYR A 185 -9.08 5.26 -0.53
N LYS A 186 -8.34 4.29 -1.05
CA LYS A 186 -7.24 4.53 -2.00
C LYS A 186 -6.87 3.27 -2.76
N LEU A 187 -6.22 3.43 -3.90
CA LEU A 187 -5.45 2.35 -4.51
C LEU A 187 -4.05 2.33 -3.87
N PRO A 188 -3.59 1.21 -3.29
CA PRO A 188 -2.21 1.04 -2.86
C PRO A 188 -1.21 1.16 -4.03
N GLY A 189 0.02 1.53 -3.73
CA GLY A 189 1.07 1.74 -4.72
C GLY A 189 0.83 2.98 -5.59
N ALA A 190 1.18 2.91 -6.87
CA ALA A 190 1.08 4.01 -7.83
C ALA A 190 -0.36 4.31 -8.28
N GLY A 191 -1.33 3.45 -7.97
CA GLY A 191 -2.69 3.59 -8.44
C GLY A 191 -2.92 3.02 -9.85
N GLY A 192 -3.96 3.49 -10.53
CA GLY A 192 -4.29 3.08 -11.90
C GLY A 192 -5.04 1.75 -12.03
N GLY A 193 -5.28 1.02 -10.93
CA GLY A 193 -5.98 -0.27 -10.90
C GLY A 193 -5.49 -1.18 -9.78
N GLY A 194 -5.76 -2.46 -9.88
CA GLY A 194 -5.41 -3.44 -8.87
C GLY A 194 -6.42 -3.51 -7.74
N TYR A 195 -5.96 -3.37 -6.50
CA TYR A 195 -6.83 -3.41 -5.32
C TYR A 195 -7.22 -2.01 -4.88
N LEU A 196 -8.50 -1.84 -4.56
CA LEU A 196 -9.04 -0.66 -3.87
C LEU A 196 -9.20 -1.01 -2.39
N TYR A 197 -8.47 -0.30 -1.54
CA TYR A 197 -8.61 -0.38 -0.10
C TYR A 197 -9.58 0.70 0.36
N MET A 198 -10.59 0.31 1.15
CA MET A 198 -11.62 1.20 1.68
C MET A 198 -11.73 1.02 3.19
N VAL A 199 -11.96 2.11 3.89
CA VAL A 199 -12.27 2.14 5.33
C VAL A 199 -13.69 2.65 5.48
N ALA A 200 -14.61 1.76 5.81
CA ALA A 200 -16.01 2.08 6.07
C ALA A 200 -16.17 2.85 7.39
N LYS A 201 -17.22 3.65 7.52
CA LYS A 201 -17.51 4.42 8.73
C LYS A 201 -17.78 3.52 9.95
N ASP A 202 -18.43 2.39 9.71
CA ASP A 202 -18.81 1.40 10.70
C ASP A 202 -19.10 0.03 10.02
N PRO A 203 -19.34 -1.05 10.77
CA PRO A 203 -19.65 -2.37 10.20
C PRO A 203 -20.93 -2.41 9.34
N GLU A 204 -21.94 -1.60 9.63
CA GLU A 204 -23.16 -1.52 8.83
C GLU A 204 -22.85 -0.88 7.46
N ALA A 205 -22.13 0.22 7.46
CA ALA A 205 -21.64 0.85 6.22
C ALA A 205 -20.79 -0.14 5.40
N ALA A 206 -19.93 -0.94 6.04
CA ALA A 206 -19.13 -1.95 5.36
C ALA A 206 -20.01 -3.02 4.67
N ALA A 207 -21.07 -3.48 5.34
CA ALA A 207 -22.02 -4.43 4.75
C ALA A 207 -22.77 -3.83 3.55
N ARG A 208 -23.20 -2.56 3.66
CA ARG A 208 -23.84 -1.82 2.56
C ARG A 208 -22.90 -1.63 1.38
N ILE A 209 -21.62 -1.27 1.61
CA ILE A 209 -20.59 -1.15 0.57
C ILE A 209 -20.45 -2.47 -0.19
N ARG A 210 -20.33 -3.59 0.53
CA ARG A 210 -20.23 -4.93 -0.09
C ARG A 210 -21.44 -5.22 -0.98
N LYS A 211 -22.66 -4.91 -0.51
CA LYS A 211 -23.89 -5.10 -1.28
C LYS A 211 -23.88 -4.26 -2.55
N ILE A 212 -23.71 -2.95 -2.42
CA ILE A 212 -23.73 -2.00 -3.56
C ILE A 212 -22.72 -2.39 -4.63
N ILE A 213 -21.48 -2.66 -4.25
CA ILE A 213 -20.42 -2.99 -5.22
C ILE A 213 -20.65 -4.37 -5.85
N ASN A 214 -21.14 -5.36 -5.10
CA ASN A 214 -21.45 -6.69 -5.65
C ASN A 214 -22.59 -6.66 -6.67
N GLU A 215 -23.57 -5.78 -6.48
CA GLU A 215 -24.67 -5.56 -7.43
C GLU A 215 -24.23 -4.79 -8.68
N ASN A 216 -23.13 -4.01 -8.58
CA ASN A 216 -22.63 -3.11 -9.64
C ASN A 216 -21.18 -3.42 -10.02
N ARG A 217 -20.82 -4.70 -10.17
CA ARG A 217 -19.44 -5.11 -10.49
C ARG A 217 -19.00 -4.54 -11.84
N PRO A 218 -17.81 -3.92 -11.93
CA PRO A 218 -17.31 -3.34 -13.18
C PRO A 218 -16.94 -4.41 -14.21
N ASN A 219 -16.63 -5.64 -13.77
CA ASN A 219 -16.28 -6.78 -14.63
C ASN A 219 -16.37 -8.10 -13.84
N ALA A 220 -16.28 -9.22 -14.56
CA ALA A 220 -16.39 -10.57 -13.97
C ALA A 220 -15.26 -10.94 -12.98
N ASN A 221 -14.09 -10.31 -13.10
CA ASN A 221 -12.93 -10.58 -12.25
C ASN A 221 -12.95 -9.80 -10.94
N ALA A 222 -13.74 -8.74 -10.89
CA ALA A 222 -13.82 -7.85 -9.74
C ALA A 222 -14.51 -8.52 -8.55
N ARG A 223 -13.87 -8.43 -7.37
CA ARG A 223 -14.37 -9.11 -6.14
C ARG A 223 -13.75 -8.54 -4.88
N PHE A 224 -14.47 -8.66 -3.78
CA PHE A 224 -13.87 -8.51 -2.47
C PHE A 224 -12.92 -9.66 -2.17
N VAL A 225 -11.85 -9.36 -1.43
CA VAL A 225 -10.92 -10.36 -0.90
C VAL A 225 -10.75 -10.13 0.59
N ASP A 226 -10.49 -11.21 1.32
CA ASP A 226 -10.23 -11.13 2.74
C ASP A 226 -8.83 -10.51 2.98
N MET A 227 -8.75 -9.70 4.02
CA MET A 227 -7.51 -9.04 4.45
C MET A 227 -7.27 -9.36 5.91
N THR A 228 -6.06 -9.81 6.22
CA THR A 228 -5.62 -10.05 7.59
C THR A 228 -4.23 -9.45 7.79
N LEU A 229 -3.96 -9.02 9.01
CA LEU A 229 -2.63 -8.56 9.39
C LEU A 229 -1.69 -9.77 9.49
N SER A 230 -0.54 -9.71 8.83
CA SER A 230 0.50 -10.75 8.96
C SER A 230 1.27 -10.55 10.26
N GLU A 231 1.35 -11.60 11.07
CA GLU A 231 2.07 -11.60 12.35
C GLU A 231 3.49 -12.15 12.24
N THR A 232 3.85 -12.69 11.09
CA THR A 232 5.12 -13.42 10.93
C THR A 232 6.04 -12.86 9.82
N GLY A 233 5.49 -12.10 8.86
CA GLY A 233 6.24 -11.65 7.69
C GLY A 233 6.76 -12.81 6.83
N LEU A 234 7.96 -12.66 6.27
CA LEU A 234 8.62 -13.70 5.48
C LEU A 234 8.99 -14.90 6.36
N GLN A 235 8.61 -16.09 5.91
CA GLN A 235 8.97 -17.37 6.53
C GLN A 235 9.55 -18.32 5.48
N VAL A 236 10.49 -19.14 5.90
CA VAL A 236 11.03 -20.26 5.13
C VAL A 236 10.84 -21.53 5.97
N SER A 237 10.25 -22.56 5.37
CA SER A 237 10.08 -23.87 5.99
C SER A 237 10.78 -24.95 5.18
N ARG A 238 11.30 -25.96 5.87
CA ARG A 238 11.88 -27.17 5.25
C ARG A 238 10.90 -28.32 5.50
N SER A 239 10.65 -29.11 4.47
CA SER A 239 9.87 -30.35 4.54
C SER A 239 10.82 -31.55 4.61
#